data_d3e042aa3412b9bf071b159bf8db5ccf
#
_entry.id   d3e042aa3412b9bf071b159bf8db5ccf
#
_cell.length_a   1.000
_cell.length_b   1.000
_cell.length_c   1.000
_cell.angle_alpha   90.00
_cell.angle_beta   90.00
_cell.angle_gamma   90.00
#
_symmetry.space_group_name_H-M   'P 1'
#
loop_
_entity.id
_entity.type
_entity.pdbx_description
1 polymer ?
#
loop_
_entity_poly.entity_id
_entity_poly.type
_entity_poly.pdbx_seq_one_letter_code
_entity_poly.pdbx_strand_id
1 'polypeptide(L)'
;MAHELVWLDLEMTGLNPKRHRIIEIATVITDSELNIIAEGPELAIHANDTILKRMNDYVHEMHQRSGLLDKVRNSKITIEDAEKQTLEFIDDHIEPKYRPPLCGNSIGTDRRFLDAQMSTLEMRLHYRVVDVSS
;
A
#
# COMPACT_ATOMS: atom_id res chain seq x y z
N MET A 1 13.93 -5.14 -23.21
CA MET A 1 14.01 -5.19 -21.75
C MET A 1 12.61 -5.20 -21.15
N ALA A 2 12.38 -6.16 -20.29
CA ALA A 2 11.12 -6.19 -19.57
C ALA A 2 11.11 -5.09 -18.52
N HIS A 3 10.01 -4.37 -18.45
CA HIS A 3 9.80 -3.34 -17.44
C HIS A 3 8.75 -3.84 -16.46
N GLU A 4 9.17 -4.05 -15.23
CA GLU A 4 8.31 -4.51 -14.17
C GLU A 4 7.33 -3.43 -13.74
N LEU A 5 6.16 -3.86 -13.31
CA LEU A 5 5.11 -3.02 -12.76
C LEU A 5 4.92 -3.39 -11.29
N VAL A 6 4.78 -2.38 -10.44
CA VAL A 6 4.48 -2.59 -9.01
C VAL A 6 3.01 -2.29 -8.77
N TRP A 7 2.27 -3.32 -8.40
CA TRP A 7 0.86 -3.23 -8.06
C TRP A 7 0.73 -3.10 -6.55
N LEU A 8 0.14 -2.02 -6.11
CA LEU A 8 -0.06 -1.72 -4.70
C LEU A 8 -1.53 -1.56 -4.41
N ASP A 9 -1.95 -2.11 -3.28
CA ASP A 9 -3.28 -1.92 -2.75
C ASP A 9 -3.16 -1.52 -1.29
N LEU A 10 -3.75 -0.36 -0.94
CA LEU A 10 -3.75 0.15 0.42
C LEU A 10 -5.16 0.13 0.98
N GLU A 11 -5.26 -0.18 2.27
CA GLU A 11 -6.45 0.11 3.04
C GLU A 11 -6.13 1.19 4.06
N MET A 12 -7.05 2.14 4.24
CA MET A 12 -6.86 3.29 5.11
C MET A 12 -8.06 3.48 6.01
N THR A 13 -7.91 4.31 7.03
CA THR A 13 -9.01 4.66 7.93
C THR A 13 -9.94 5.73 7.35
N GLY A 14 -9.60 6.28 6.21
CA GLY A 14 -10.39 7.28 5.49
C GLY A 14 -9.62 7.79 4.28
N LEU A 15 -10.04 8.92 3.73
CA LEU A 15 -9.52 9.43 2.47
C LEU A 15 -8.61 10.65 2.60
N ASN A 16 -8.38 11.13 3.83
CA ASN A 16 -7.54 12.32 4.06
C ASN A 16 -6.18 11.90 4.65
N PRO A 17 -5.08 12.00 3.88
CA PRO A 17 -3.76 11.56 4.35
C PRO A 17 -3.24 12.30 5.57
N LYS A 18 -3.77 13.49 5.85
CA LYS A 18 -3.37 14.27 7.04
C LYS A 18 -4.08 13.81 8.30
N ARG A 19 -5.25 13.19 8.16
CA ARG A 19 -6.10 12.78 9.27
C ARG A 19 -6.18 11.27 9.44
N HIS A 20 -6.09 10.54 8.34
CA HIS A 20 -6.29 9.11 8.31
C HIS A 20 -4.96 8.38 8.10
N ARG A 21 -4.94 7.09 8.36
CA ARG A 21 -3.73 6.27 8.34
C ARG A 21 -3.86 5.09 7.41
N ILE A 22 -2.73 4.70 6.81
CA ILE A 22 -2.61 3.42 6.13
C ILE A 22 -2.65 2.32 7.19
N ILE A 23 -3.55 1.35 7.01
CA ILE A 23 -3.68 0.21 7.93
C ILE A 23 -3.42 -1.13 7.27
N GLU A 24 -3.28 -1.18 5.96
CA GLU A 24 -2.87 -2.39 5.25
C GLU A 24 -2.17 -2.01 3.95
N ILE A 25 -1.15 -2.78 3.60
CA ILE A 25 -0.47 -2.64 2.30
C ILE A 25 -0.21 -4.04 1.74
N ALA A 26 -0.58 -4.23 0.47
CA ALA A 26 -0.32 -5.45 -0.28
C ALA A 26 0.37 -5.09 -1.60
N THR A 27 1.33 -5.91 -2.02
CA THR A 27 2.18 -5.63 -3.17
C THR A 27 2.31 -6.85 -4.06
N VAL A 28 2.21 -6.65 -5.38
CA VAL A 28 2.48 -7.67 -6.39
C VAL A 28 3.34 -7.04 -7.48
N ILE A 29 4.30 -7.79 -7.98
CA ILE A 29 5.13 -7.36 -9.10
C ILE A 29 4.77 -8.22 -10.31
N THR A 30 4.50 -7.54 -11.44
CA THR A 30 4.23 -8.20 -12.72
C THR A 30 5.18 -7.69 -13.78
N ASP A 31 5.23 -8.38 -14.91
CA ASP A 31 5.82 -7.82 -16.13
C ASP A 31 4.78 -6.94 -16.85
N SER A 32 5.16 -6.36 -17.99
CA SER A 32 4.28 -5.49 -18.76
C SER A 32 3.10 -6.23 -19.40
N GLU A 33 3.16 -7.55 -19.48
CA GLU A 33 2.07 -8.38 -19.99
C GLU A 33 1.19 -8.95 -18.88
N LEU A 34 1.38 -8.47 -17.66
CA LEU A 34 0.61 -8.84 -16.46
C LEU A 34 0.87 -10.27 -15.96
N ASN A 35 1.99 -10.87 -16.35
CA ASN A 35 2.42 -12.10 -15.73
C ASN A 35 3.01 -11.81 -14.37
N ILE A 36 2.56 -12.55 -13.34
CA ILE A 36 3.04 -12.36 -11.98
C ILE A 36 4.48 -12.83 -11.87
N ILE A 37 5.38 -11.91 -11.51
CA ILE A 37 6.78 -12.20 -11.23
C ILE A 37 6.94 -12.61 -9.78
N ALA A 38 6.30 -11.90 -8.86
CA ALA A 38 6.39 -12.18 -7.44
C ALA A 38 5.16 -11.62 -6.71
N GLU A 39 4.68 -12.37 -5.73
CA GLU A 39 3.66 -11.92 -4.80
C GLU A 39 4.34 -11.47 -3.52
N GLY A 40 4.06 -10.25 -3.13
CA GLY A 40 4.69 -9.65 -1.97
C GLY A 40 3.91 -9.84 -0.69
N PRO A 41 4.38 -9.20 0.36
CA PRO A 41 3.71 -9.31 1.63
C PRO A 41 2.38 -8.58 1.64
N GLU A 42 1.42 -9.13 2.40
CA GLU A 42 0.20 -8.44 2.80
C GLU A 42 0.38 -8.09 4.27
N LEU A 43 0.49 -6.80 4.56
CA LEU A 43 0.88 -6.34 5.88
C LEU A 43 -0.23 -5.50 6.50
N ALA A 44 -0.80 -6.00 7.61
CA ALA A 44 -1.67 -5.20 8.46
C ALA A 44 -0.80 -4.39 9.41
N ILE A 45 -1.03 -3.07 9.45
CA ILE A 45 -0.23 -2.13 10.23
C ILE A 45 -0.98 -1.82 11.52
N HIS A 46 -0.28 -1.92 12.64
CA HIS A 46 -0.92 -1.66 13.93
C HIS A 46 -1.46 -0.22 14.01
N ALA A 47 -2.69 -0.10 14.49
CA ALA A 47 -3.30 1.19 14.81
C ALA A 47 -4.10 1.02 16.12
N ASN A 48 -3.98 2.00 17.01
CA ASN A 48 -4.72 2.00 18.27
C ASN A 48 -6.17 2.47 18.07
N ASP A 49 -6.97 2.34 19.11
CA ASP A 49 -8.38 2.71 19.03
C ASP A 49 -8.61 4.20 18.75
N THR A 50 -7.70 5.06 19.17
CA THR A 50 -7.78 6.51 18.87
C THR A 50 -7.74 6.75 17.36
N ILE A 51 -6.84 6.05 16.67
CA ILE A 51 -6.72 6.14 15.22
C ILE A 51 -7.94 5.51 14.55
N LEU A 52 -8.38 4.35 15.03
CA LEU A 52 -9.51 3.63 14.44
C LEU A 52 -10.84 4.37 14.62
N LYS A 53 -10.99 5.15 15.67
CA LYS A 53 -12.18 5.97 15.90
C LYS A 53 -12.36 7.09 14.89
N ARG A 54 -11.35 7.41 14.12
CA ARG A 54 -11.44 8.43 13.06
C ARG A 54 -12.15 7.94 11.80
N MET A 55 -12.41 6.63 11.72
CA MET A 55 -13.20 6.07 10.62
C MET A 55 -14.66 6.51 10.74
N ASN A 56 -15.29 6.83 9.58
CA ASN A 56 -16.73 6.96 9.58
C ASN A 56 -17.39 5.59 9.67
N ASP A 57 -18.71 5.57 9.87
CA ASP A 57 -19.43 4.31 10.10
C ASP A 57 -19.33 3.35 8.92
N TYR A 58 -19.36 3.86 7.70
CA TYR A 58 -19.25 3.04 6.51
C TYR A 58 -17.89 2.34 6.43
N VAL A 59 -16.81 3.09 6.62
CA VAL A 59 -15.45 2.56 6.55
C VAL A 59 -15.22 1.57 7.69
N HIS A 60 -15.68 1.92 8.90
CA HIS A 60 -15.56 1.05 10.06
C HIS A 60 -16.25 -0.30 9.81
N GLU A 61 -17.49 -0.27 9.33
CA GLU A 61 -18.24 -1.50 9.07
C GLU A 61 -17.57 -2.34 7.97
N MET A 62 -17.07 -1.70 6.92
CA MET A 62 -16.39 -2.38 5.84
C MET A 62 -15.15 -3.14 6.35
N HIS A 63 -14.31 -2.48 7.14
CA HIS A 63 -13.09 -3.10 7.67
C HIS A 63 -13.39 -4.13 8.76
N GLN A 64 -14.46 -3.94 9.52
CA GLN A 64 -14.89 -4.94 10.49
C GLN A 64 -15.36 -6.20 9.78
N ARG A 65 -16.17 -6.04 8.75
CA ARG A 65 -16.73 -7.17 7.98
C ARG A 65 -15.65 -7.98 7.27
N SER A 66 -14.61 -7.32 6.76
CA SER A 66 -13.50 -8.01 6.10
C SER A 66 -12.54 -8.71 7.06
N GLY A 67 -12.66 -8.43 8.37
CA GLY A 67 -11.73 -8.94 9.38
C GLY A 67 -10.48 -8.09 9.55
N LEU A 68 -10.34 -7.00 8.80
CA LEU A 68 -9.14 -6.17 8.84
C LEU A 68 -8.93 -5.51 10.19
N LEU A 69 -10.00 -5.07 10.85
CA LEU A 69 -9.87 -4.40 12.16
C LEU A 69 -9.17 -5.28 13.19
N ASP A 70 -9.52 -6.57 13.24
CA ASP A 70 -8.88 -7.49 14.17
C ASP A 70 -7.42 -7.69 13.83
N LYS A 71 -7.09 -7.81 12.54
CA LYS A 71 -5.69 -7.91 12.09
C LYS A 71 -4.88 -6.68 12.48
N VAL A 72 -5.45 -5.50 12.32
CA VAL A 72 -4.79 -4.23 12.64
C VAL A 72 -4.56 -4.09 14.14
N ARG A 73 -5.57 -4.40 14.96
CA ARG A 73 -5.44 -4.35 16.42
C ARG A 73 -4.39 -5.31 16.95
N ASN A 74 -4.31 -6.50 16.36
CA ASN A 74 -3.40 -7.56 16.79
C ASN A 74 -2.03 -7.48 16.13
N SER A 75 -1.86 -6.64 15.12
CA SER A 75 -0.58 -6.49 14.44
C SER A 75 0.45 -5.82 15.33
N LYS A 76 1.71 -6.24 15.17
CA LYS A 76 2.87 -5.60 15.80
C LYS A 76 3.72 -4.85 14.79
N ILE A 77 3.26 -4.78 13.55
CA ILE A 77 3.99 -4.13 12.47
C ILE A 77 3.70 -2.64 12.50
N THR A 78 4.76 -1.83 12.59
CA THR A 78 4.64 -0.38 12.48
C THR A 78 4.56 0.03 11.01
N ILE A 79 4.17 1.27 10.76
CA ILE A 79 4.14 1.79 9.38
C ILE A 79 5.56 1.80 8.79
N GLU A 80 6.57 2.09 9.59
CA GLU A 80 7.97 2.06 9.18
C GLU A 80 8.41 0.66 8.79
N ASP A 81 8.01 -0.35 9.58
CA ASP A 81 8.30 -1.75 9.26
C ASP A 81 7.64 -2.18 7.97
N ALA A 82 6.39 -1.77 7.75
CA ALA A 82 5.64 -2.11 6.55
C ALA A 82 6.29 -1.48 5.31
N GLU A 83 6.70 -0.23 5.41
CA GLU A 83 7.43 0.45 4.33
C GLU A 83 8.74 -0.27 4.01
N LYS A 84 9.51 -0.61 5.03
CA LYS A 84 10.79 -1.28 4.86
C LYS A 84 10.63 -2.66 4.20
N GLN A 85 9.67 -3.46 4.67
CA GLN A 85 9.43 -4.78 4.09
C GLN A 85 8.97 -4.69 2.64
N THR A 86 8.15 -3.70 2.31
CA THR A 86 7.69 -3.47 0.95
C THR A 86 8.85 -3.06 0.05
N LEU A 87 9.72 -2.16 0.53
CA LEU A 87 10.92 -1.74 -0.20
C LEU A 87 11.87 -2.90 -0.45
N GLU A 88 12.11 -3.73 0.56
CA GLU A 88 12.97 -4.91 0.44
C GLU A 88 12.41 -5.87 -0.61
N PHE A 89 11.11 -6.08 -0.63
CA PHE A 89 10.45 -6.91 -1.62
C PHE A 89 10.66 -6.37 -3.04
N ILE A 90 10.49 -5.07 -3.24
CA ILE A 90 10.68 -4.42 -4.54
C ILE A 90 12.15 -4.54 -4.96
N ASP A 91 13.08 -4.24 -4.06
CA ASP A 91 14.51 -4.25 -4.36
C ASP A 91 15.05 -5.65 -4.62
N ASP A 92 14.42 -6.69 -4.06
CA ASP A 92 14.78 -8.08 -4.33
C ASP A 92 14.44 -8.52 -5.76
N HIS A 93 13.51 -7.83 -6.41
CA HIS A 93 12.97 -8.25 -7.71
C HIS A 93 13.20 -7.23 -8.83
N ILE A 94 13.52 -6.00 -8.50
CA ILE A 94 13.64 -4.91 -9.47
C ILE A 94 15.00 -4.23 -9.31
N GLU A 95 15.66 -4.05 -10.43
CA GLU A 95 16.97 -3.41 -10.50
C GLU A 95 16.93 -2.02 -9.84
N PRO A 96 17.95 -1.66 -9.01
CA PRO A 96 17.94 -0.38 -8.28
C PRO A 96 17.82 0.87 -9.15
N LYS A 97 18.34 0.81 -10.38
CA LYS A 97 18.31 1.96 -11.29
C LYS A 97 16.95 2.16 -11.95
N TYR A 98 16.11 1.14 -11.97
CA TYR A 98 14.81 1.22 -12.58
C TYR A 98 13.77 1.63 -11.53
N ARG A 99 13.03 2.68 -11.84
CA ARG A 99 11.91 3.13 -11.00
C ARG A 99 10.61 2.65 -11.64
N PRO A 100 10.00 1.60 -11.08
CA PRO A 100 8.78 1.06 -11.67
C PRO A 100 7.59 1.98 -11.47
N PRO A 101 6.63 2.01 -12.42
CA PRO A 101 5.40 2.75 -12.22
C PRO A 101 4.54 2.08 -11.15
N LEU A 102 3.79 2.91 -10.44
CA LEU A 102 2.81 2.47 -9.47
C LEU A 102 1.50 2.12 -10.19
N CYS A 103 1.01 0.92 -9.98
CA CYS A 103 -0.20 0.42 -10.60
C CYS A 103 -1.23 0.05 -9.55
N GLY A 104 -2.51 0.24 -9.86
CA GLY A 104 -3.58 -0.14 -8.97
C GLY A 104 -4.91 0.51 -9.33
N ASN A 105 -5.90 0.32 -8.45
CA ASN A 105 -7.23 0.87 -8.59
C ASN A 105 -7.32 2.14 -7.73
N SER A 106 -7.79 3.24 -8.31
CA SER A 106 -7.89 4.55 -7.64
C SER A 106 -6.56 5.01 -7.05
N ILE A 107 -5.50 4.81 -7.80
CA ILE A 107 -4.13 4.90 -7.32
C ILE A 107 -3.70 6.32 -6.92
N GLY A 108 -4.41 7.34 -7.39
CA GLY A 108 -4.12 8.72 -7.00
C GLY A 108 -4.26 8.94 -5.50
N THR A 109 -5.29 8.37 -4.89
CA THR A 109 -5.49 8.43 -3.44
C THR A 109 -4.37 7.67 -2.73
N ASP A 110 -4.08 6.46 -3.18
CA ASP A 110 -3.00 5.65 -2.59
C ASP A 110 -1.68 6.39 -2.67
N ARG A 111 -1.39 7.04 -3.78
CA ARG A 111 -0.14 7.79 -3.95
C ARG A 111 -0.03 8.95 -2.95
N ARG A 112 -1.13 9.66 -2.69
CA ARG A 112 -1.12 10.73 -1.70
C ARG A 112 -0.83 10.20 -0.29
N PHE A 113 -1.37 9.03 0.05
CA PHE A 113 -1.05 8.38 1.33
C PHE A 113 0.40 7.93 1.41
N LEU A 114 0.95 7.38 0.34
CA LEU A 114 2.36 7.01 0.29
C LEU A 114 3.25 8.22 0.49
N ASP A 115 2.97 9.30 -0.23
CA ASP A 115 3.75 10.54 -0.11
C ASP A 115 3.75 11.07 1.32
N ALA A 116 2.61 11.02 1.98
CA ALA A 116 2.46 11.55 3.33
C ALA A 116 3.02 10.62 4.42
N GLN A 117 2.95 9.31 4.23
CA GLN A 117 3.19 8.36 5.32
C GLN A 117 4.28 7.32 5.01
N MET A 118 4.65 7.12 3.76
CA MET A 118 5.70 6.19 3.32
C MET A 118 6.52 6.85 2.21
N SER A 119 7.15 7.98 2.52
CA SER A 119 7.81 8.81 1.50
C SER A 119 8.97 8.11 0.81
N THR A 120 9.70 7.25 1.51
CA THR A 120 10.83 6.51 0.91
C THR A 120 10.31 5.52 -0.14
N LEU A 121 9.23 4.83 0.17
CA LEU A 121 8.57 3.94 -0.79
C LEU A 121 8.04 4.73 -1.99
N GLU A 122 7.40 5.87 -1.73
CA GLU A 122 6.88 6.72 -2.79
C GLU A 122 7.98 7.15 -3.75
N MET A 123 9.15 7.54 -3.23
CA MET A 123 10.29 7.96 -4.04
C MET A 123 10.93 6.83 -4.82
N ARG A 124 10.75 5.57 -4.40
CA ARG A 124 11.25 4.40 -5.13
C ARG A 124 10.49 4.19 -6.44
N LEU A 125 9.24 4.67 -6.50
CA LEU A 125 8.35 4.46 -7.63
C LEU A 125 8.45 5.62 -8.62
N HIS A 126 8.17 5.32 -9.90
CA HIS A 126 8.15 6.36 -10.92
C HIS A 126 6.95 7.30 -10.70
N TYR A 127 7.08 8.57 -11.10
CA TYR A 127 5.99 9.52 -10.96
C TYR A 127 4.76 9.15 -11.80
N ARG A 128 4.94 8.40 -12.88
CA ARG A 128 3.84 7.90 -13.67
C ARG A 128 3.10 6.79 -12.93
N VAL A 129 1.79 6.79 -13.06
CA VAL A 129 0.95 5.78 -12.46
C VAL A 129 0.11 5.09 -13.53
N VAL A 130 -0.28 3.86 -13.27
CA VAL A 130 -1.24 3.14 -14.11
C VAL A 130 -2.47 2.87 -13.24
N ASP A 131 -3.54 3.61 -13.51
CA ASP A 131 -4.80 3.49 -12.77
C ASP A 131 -5.77 2.66 -13.61
N VAL A 132 -6.20 1.52 -13.04
CA VAL A 132 -7.11 0.59 -13.73
C VAL A 132 -8.57 0.78 -13.29
N SER A 133 -8.86 1.81 -12.52
CA SER A 133 -10.25 2.11 -12.16
C SER A 133 -11.01 2.56 -13.40
N SER A 134 -12.24 2.14 -13.50
CA SER A 134 -13.12 2.51 -14.59
C SER A 134 -13.94 3.74 -14.25
#